data_fec8ab0527d8ef569f07099a105312f8
#
_entry.id   fec8ab0527d8ef569f07099a105312f8
#
_cell.length_a   1.000
_cell.length_b   1.000
_cell.length_c   1.000
_cell.angle_alpha   90.00
_cell.angle_beta   90.00
_cell.angle_gamma   90.00
#
_symmetry.space_group_name_H-M   'P 1'
#
loop_
_entity.id
_entity.type
_entity.pdbx_description
1 polymer ?
#
loop_
_entity_poly.entity_id
_entity_poly.type
_entity_poly.pdbx_seq_one_letter_code
_entity_poly.pdbx_strand_id
1 'polypeptide(L)'
;NTGMTAVAQMSDWTQTVGIQQMDYEGGTGSRFDLGGGVLSVGTEPAHTNIDPHCEMAYWHYYPQYIMFGCEVAPRTGGETVIASNERVTAALKDTVTGRKLFDRGIRYVRNFSDASNSDGLVSTSTWQNEFKCNDWTVVEEQCDQRGWQLERRADGGAKVTWQEQGFEYDEKTGKHLLFTSLARHGRAFDEWPPYNALDHEDRPYHVSYADGSQLSTTDLSTLDEAFSQFTIPIHWRPGDIAVLENIAWTHSRPPYQLQRGEERKIGILVSNHKPRLRQRDLSV
;
A
#
# COMPACT_ATOMS: atom_id res chain seq x y z
N ASN A 1 -8.70 -4.07 24.39
CA ASN A 1 -7.40 -3.78 25.02
C ASN A 1 -6.73 -5.10 25.41
N THR A 2 -5.51 -5.35 24.91
CA THR A 2 -4.76 -6.60 25.14
C THR A 2 -3.81 -6.51 26.34
N GLY A 3 -3.68 -5.34 26.97
CA GLY A 3 -2.66 -5.05 27.99
C GLY A 3 -1.26 -4.79 27.40
N MET A 4 -1.12 -4.75 26.08
CA MET A 4 0.13 -4.45 25.40
C MET A 4 0.60 -3.02 25.76
N THR A 5 1.87 -2.90 26.14
CA THR A 5 2.52 -1.63 26.50
C THR A 5 3.58 -1.19 25.48
N ALA A 6 3.96 -2.09 24.57
CA ALA A 6 4.88 -1.82 23.47
C ALA A 6 4.42 -2.58 22.24
N VAL A 7 4.48 -1.95 21.07
CA VAL A 7 4.02 -2.57 19.81
C VAL A 7 4.80 -3.84 19.44
N ALA A 8 6.05 -3.97 19.86
CA ALA A 8 6.85 -5.19 19.68
C ALA A 8 6.17 -6.45 20.24
N GLN A 9 5.31 -6.32 21.27
CA GLN A 9 4.57 -7.43 21.85
C GLN A 9 3.47 -8.01 20.92
N MET A 10 3.16 -7.35 19.81
CA MET A 10 2.28 -7.92 18.78
C MET A 10 2.83 -9.24 18.23
N SER A 11 4.15 -9.38 18.14
CA SER A 11 4.82 -10.61 17.71
C SER A 11 4.46 -11.80 18.61
N ASP A 12 4.50 -11.62 19.91
CA ASP A 12 4.16 -12.68 20.88
C ASP A 12 2.69 -13.09 20.76
N TRP A 13 1.83 -12.08 20.53
CA TRP A 13 0.41 -12.33 20.34
C TRP A 13 0.13 -13.15 19.06
N THR A 14 0.80 -12.83 17.93
CA THR A 14 0.64 -13.60 16.68
C THR A 14 1.04 -15.05 16.85
N GLN A 15 2.13 -15.34 17.57
CA GLN A 15 2.56 -16.69 17.88
C GLN A 15 1.49 -17.43 18.69
N THR A 16 0.90 -16.77 19.69
CA THR A 16 -0.15 -17.36 20.54
C THR A 16 -1.40 -17.76 19.74
N VAL A 17 -1.78 -16.98 18.74
CA VAL A 17 -2.96 -17.25 17.90
C VAL A 17 -2.65 -18.05 16.63
N GLY A 18 -1.40 -18.49 16.46
CA GLY A 18 -0.98 -19.32 15.32
C GLY A 18 -0.92 -18.57 13.98
N ILE A 19 -0.73 -17.26 14.00
CA ILE A 19 -0.57 -16.45 12.80
C ILE A 19 0.91 -16.38 12.45
N GLN A 20 1.27 -16.78 11.23
CA GLN A 20 2.64 -16.75 10.72
C GLN A 20 2.99 -15.36 10.20
N GLN A 21 4.03 -14.75 10.76
CA GLN A 21 4.57 -13.49 10.25
C GLN A 21 5.20 -13.68 8.87
N MET A 22 5.16 -12.63 8.06
CA MET A 22 5.84 -12.58 6.77
C MET A 22 6.63 -11.27 6.64
N ASP A 23 7.61 -11.27 5.74
CA ASP A 23 8.37 -10.07 5.42
C ASP A 23 7.49 -9.07 4.65
N TYR A 24 7.71 -7.80 4.95
CA TYR A 24 7.06 -6.70 4.24
C TYR A 24 7.93 -6.25 3.06
N GLU A 25 7.37 -6.24 1.86
CA GLU A 25 8.09 -5.88 0.64
C GLU A 25 7.40 -4.75 -0.15
N GLY A 26 8.20 -3.99 -0.87
CA GLY A 26 7.74 -3.04 -1.87
C GLY A 26 7.02 -1.79 -1.34
N GLY A 27 7.09 -1.50 -0.04
CA GLY A 27 6.50 -0.29 0.54
C GLY A 27 7.05 1.00 -0.07
N THR A 28 6.25 2.08 -0.10
CA THR A 28 6.68 3.40 -0.61
C THR A 28 7.37 4.25 0.44
N GLY A 29 7.00 4.07 1.72
CA GLY A 29 7.58 4.78 2.85
C GLY A 29 8.67 3.96 3.55
N SER A 30 9.63 4.63 4.16
CA SER A 30 10.57 3.98 5.06
C SER A 30 9.82 3.43 6.26
N ARG A 31 10.10 2.19 6.64
CA ARG A 31 9.59 1.55 7.84
C ARG A 31 10.75 1.14 8.72
N PHE A 32 10.61 1.34 10.02
CA PHE A 32 11.62 0.98 11.01
C PHE A 32 11.14 -0.26 11.76
N ASP A 33 12.05 -1.20 12.02
CA ASP A 33 11.78 -2.33 12.92
C ASP A 33 11.61 -1.80 14.36
N LEU A 34 10.46 -2.07 14.93
CA LEU A 34 10.11 -1.71 16.32
C LEU A 34 10.35 -2.88 17.28
N GLY A 35 10.88 -3.99 16.77
CA GLY A 35 11.17 -5.23 17.48
C GLY A 35 10.19 -6.35 17.13
N GLY A 36 10.69 -7.58 17.10
CA GLY A 36 9.90 -8.78 16.83
C GLY A 36 9.30 -8.86 15.42
N GLY A 37 9.85 -8.14 14.43
CA GLY A 37 9.29 -8.05 13.08
C GLY A 37 8.10 -7.11 12.95
N VAL A 38 7.77 -6.38 14.01
CA VAL A 38 6.77 -5.30 13.96
C VAL A 38 7.42 -4.06 13.39
N LEU A 39 6.83 -3.51 12.35
CA LEU A 39 7.34 -2.33 11.67
C LEU A 39 6.57 -1.07 12.12
N SER A 40 7.22 0.09 12.01
CA SER A 40 6.49 1.36 12.10
C SER A 40 5.47 1.44 10.96
N VAL A 41 4.33 2.09 11.21
CA VAL A 41 3.51 2.60 10.09
C VAL A 41 4.33 3.62 9.30
N GLY A 42 3.94 3.87 8.04
CA GLY A 42 4.69 4.77 7.15
C GLY A 42 5.04 6.11 7.81
N THR A 43 6.15 6.68 7.34
CA THR A 43 6.71 7.96 7.86
C THR A 43 6.05 9.20 7.24
N GLU A 44 4.96 9.02 6.53
CA GLU A 44 4.23 10.14 5.92
C GLU A 44 3.79 11.14 7.01
N PRO A 45 4.01 12.45 6.77
CA PRO A 45 3.63 13.50 7.70
C PRO A 45 2.18 13.39 8.17
N ALA A 46 1.90 13.85 9.38
CA ALA A 46 0.56 13.77 9.96
C ALA A 46 -0.53 14.45 9.11
N HIS A 47 -0.17 15.55 8.41
CA HIS A 47 -1.07 16.30 7.53
C HIS A 47 -1.31 15.62 6.17
N THR A 48 -0.60 14.55 5.84
CA THR A 48 -0.77 13.83 4.58
C THR A 48 -1.94 12.84 4.69
N ASN A 49 -2.83 12.86 3.70
CA ASN A 49 -3.84 11.82 3.54
C ASN A 49 -3.20 10.53 3.00
N ILE A 50 -3.49 9.40 3.62
CA ILE A 50 -3.19 8.09 3.07
C ILE A 50 -4.50 7.50 2.55
N ASP A 51 -4.65 7.46 1.24
CA ASP A 51 -5.87 7.00 0.58
C ASP A 51 -6.18 5.52 0.90
N PRO A 52 -7.45 5.09 0.79
CA PRO A 52 -7.85 3.70 1.01
C PRO A 52 -7.07 2.73 0.10
N HIS A 53 -6.50 1.69 0.71
CA HIS A 53 -5.73 0.69 -0.01
C HIS A 53 -5.76 -0.66 0.71
N CYS A 54 -5.50 -1.73 -0.04
CA CYS A 54 -5.15 -3.04 0.49
C CYS A 54 -3.64 -3.16 0.56
N GLU A 55 -3.12 -3.73 1.63
CA GLU A 55 -1.68 -3.85 1.82
C GLU A 55 -1.08 -4.79 0.77
N MET A 56 0.02 -4.35 0.16
CA MET A 56 0.74 -5.08 -0.89
C MET A 56 -0.11 -5.47 -2.11
N ALA A 57 -1.24 -4.78 -2.37
CA ALA A 57 -2.06 -5.02 -3.56
C ALA A 57 -1.35 -4.77 -4.90
N TYR A 58 -0.22 -4.12 -4.85
CA TYR A 58 0.69 -3.86 -5.97
C TYR A 58 1.72 -4.98 -6.20
N TRP A 59 1.70 -6.04 -5.37
CA TRP A 59 2.65 -7.15 -5.43
C TRP A 59 1.99 -8.41 -5.96
N HIS A 60 2.78 -9.39 -6.41
CA HIS A 60 2.28 -10.68 -6.90
C HIS A 60 1.80 -11.64 -5.81
N TYR A 61 1.93 -11.23 -4.55
CA TYR A 61 1.35 -11.86 -3.38
C TYR A 61 0.96 -10.78 -2.35
N TYR A 62 0.21 -11.15 -1.35
CA TYR A 62 -0.25 -10.23 -0.31
C TYR A 62 -0.35 -10.92 1.05
N PRO A 63 -0.31 -10.16 2.16
CA PRO A 63 -0.60 -10.72 3.47
C PRO A 63 -2.09 -11.00 3.61
N GLN A 64 -2.42 -12.21 4.10
CA GLN A 64 -3.82 -12.54 4.42
C GLN A 64 -4.36 -11.61 5.50
N TYR A 65 -3.52 -11.35 6.52
CA TYR A 65 -3.87 -10.46 7.62
C TYR A 65 -2.89 -9.31 7.70
N ILE A 66 -3.43 -8.13 7.95
CA ILE A 66 -2.69 -6.96 8.39
C ILE A 66 -3.11 -6.63 9.83
N MET A 67 -2.15 -6.39 10.68
CA MET A 67 -2.39 -6.08 12.08
C MET A 67 -1.81 -4.72 12.42
N PHE A 68 -2.58 -3.93 13.14
CA PHE A 68 -2.15 -2.66 13.69
C PHE A 68 -2.21 -2.74 15.21
N GLY A 69 -1.16 -2.30 15.89
CA GLY A 69 -1.13 -2.20 17.35
C GLY A 69 -0.83 -0.79 17.80
N CYS A 70 -1.55 -0.31 18.78
CA CYS A 70 -1.39 1.04 19.31
C CYS A 70 -0.59 1.03 20.61
N GLU A 71 0.55 1.69 20.62
CA GLU A 71 1.33 1.96 21.83
C GLU A 71 1.01 3.37 22.37
N VAL A 72 0.97 4.37 21.46
CA VAL A 72 0.61 5.75 21.81
C VAL A 72 -0.45 6.26 20.85
N ALA A 73 -1.59 6.65 21.40
CA ALA A 73 -2.66 7.29 20.66
C ALA A 73 -2.61 8.82 20.86
N PRO A 74 -2.79 9.63 19.80
CA PRO A 74 -2.98 11.06 19.95
C PRO A 74 -4.33 11.33 20.63
N ARG A 75 -4.50 12.51 21.23
CA ARG A 75 -5.76 12.90 21.90
C ARG A 75 -6.92 13.03 20.92
N THR A 76 -6.62 13.50 19.73
CA THR A 76 -7.61 13.72 18.65
C THR A 76 -7.02 13.39 17.29
N GLY A 77 -7.81 12.77 16.43
CA GLY A 77 -7.37 12.37 15.11
C GLY A 77 -6.43 11.15 15.12
N GLY A 78 -5.80 10.89 13.99
CA GLY A 78 -4.85 9.79 13.85
C GLY A 78 -5.49 8.40 13.82
N GLU A 79 -6.79 8.31 13.63
CA GLU A 79 -7.52 7.06 13.43
C GLU A 79 -6.96 6.31 12.21
N THR A 80 -7.01 5.00 12.26
CA THR A 80 -7.01 4.17 11.06
C THR A 80 -8.45 4.01 10.62
N VAL A 81 -8.75 4.38 9.38
CA VAL A 81 -10.10 4.25 8.82
C VAL A 81 -10.13 3.03 7.92
N ILE A 82 -11.10 2.15 8.12
CA ILE A 82 -11.29 0.95 7.31
C ILE A 82 -12.57 1.03 6.49
N ALA A 83 -12.61 0.32 5.36
CA ALA A 83 -13.84 0.17 4.58
C ALA A 83 -13.96 -1.27 4.07
N SER A 84 -15.20 -1.77 4.03
CA SER A 84 -15.49 -3.11 3.53
C SER A 84 -15.33 -3.19 2.02
N ASN A 85 -14.38 -4.01 1.54
CA ASN A 85 -14.14 -4.22 0.11
C ASN A 85 -15.36 -4.81 -0.60
N GLU A 86 -16.15 -5.65 0.07
CA GLU A 86 -17.38 -6.20 -0.49
C GLU A 86 -18.41 -5.09 -0.78
N ARG A 87 -18.60 -4.16 0.19
CA ARG A 87 -19.55 -3.05 0.00
C ARG A 87 -19.07 -2.04 -1.02
N VAL A 88 -17.77 -1.70 -1.00
CA VAL A 88 -17.16 -0.82 -1.99
C VAL A 88 -17.25 -1.43 -3.39
N THR A 89 -16.98 -2.73 -3.53
CA THR A 89 -17.13 -3.45 -4.80
C THR A 89 -18.56 -3.40 -5.29
N ALA A 90 -19.54 -3.64 -4.42
CA ALA A 90 -20.96 -3.57 -4.78
C ALA A 90 -21.39 -2.18 -5.26
N ALA A 91 -20.84 -1.11 -4.69
CA ALA A 91 -21.09 0.26 -5.13
C ALA A 91 -20.41 0.58 -6.48
N LEU A 92 -19.28 -0.04 -6.78
CA LEU A 92 -18.51 0.23 -8.01
C LEU A 92 -18.90 -0.63 -9.21
N LYS A 93 -19.42 -1.83 -9.00
CA LYS A 93 -19.59 -2.86 -10.06
C LYS A 93 -20.34 -2.38 -11.30
N ASP A 94 -21.33 -1.51 -11.14
CA ASP A 94 -22.16 -1.00 -12.23
C ASP A 94 -21.69 0.38 -12.76
N THR A 95 -20.65 0.95 -12.16
CA THR A 95 -20.05 2.21 -12.60
C THR A 95 -19.10 2.01 -13.78
N VAL A 96 -18.86 3.08 -14.54
CA VAL A 96 -17.85 3.07 -15.61
C VAL A 96 -16.46 2.80 -15.04
N THR A 97 -16.14 3.41 -13.91
CA THR A 97 -14.85 3.27 -13.21
C THR A 97 -14.63 1.83 -12.73
N GLY A 98 -15.64 1.22 -12.10
CA GLY A 98 -15.55 -0.16 -11.65
C GLY A 98 -15.30 -1.14 -12.81
N ARG A 99 -16.04 -0.97 -13.93
CA ARG A 99 -15.81 -1.76 -15.14
C ARG A 99 -14.39 -1.56 -15.72
N LYS A 100 -13.91 -0.32 -15.81
CA LYS A 100 -12.55 -0.04 -16.26
C LYS A 100 -11.50 -0.75 -15.40
N LEU A 101 -11.63 -0.69 -14.07
CA LEU A 101 -10.72 -1.35 -13.13
C LEU A 101 -10.75 -2.88 -13.29
N PHE A 102 -11.94 -3.44 -13.52
CA PHE A 102 -12.09 -4.89 -13.70
C PHE A 102 -11.50 -5.35 -15.04
N ASP A 103 -11.85 -4.66 -16.13
CA ASP A 103 -11.50 -5.08 -17.48
C ASP A 103 -10.04 -4.80 -17.85
N ARG A 104 -9.50 -3.67 -17.39
CA ARG A 104 -8.15 -3.21 -17.75
C ARG A 104 -7.08 -3.59 -16.73
N GLY A 105 -7.45 -3.68 -15.43
CA GLY A 105 -6.47 -3.78 -14.36
C GLY A 105 -5.69 -2.47 -14.13
N ILE A 106 -4.60 -2.57 -13.40
CA ILE A 106 -3.80 -1.45 -12.89
C ILE A 106 -2.34 -1.62 -13.30
N ARG A 107 -1.74 -0.54 -13.77
CA ARG A 107 -0.30 -0.43 -14.05
C ARG A 107 0.33 0.40 -12.93
N TYR A 108 1.35 -0.15 -12.34
CA TYR A 108 2.20 0.49 -11.34
C TYR A 108 3.53 0.91 -11.96
N VAL A 109 3.99 2.09 -11.62
CA VAL A 109 5.30 2.63 -11.99
C VAL A 109 6.04 3.02 -10.73
N ARG A 110 7.32 2.65 -10.63
CA ARG A 110 8.24 3.14 -9.60
C ARG A 110 9.52 3.64 -10.24
N ASN A 111 9.95 4.80 -9.81
CA ASN A 111 11.23 5.38 -10.17
C ASN A 111 12.15 5.31 -8.95
N PHE A 112 13.38 4.88 -9.16
CA PHE A 112 14.41 4.76 -8.15
C PHE A 112 15.61 5.60 -8.55
N SER A 113 16.19 6.33 -7.59
CA SER A 113 17.46 7.01 -7.80
C SER A 113 18.62 6.02 -7.79
N ASP A 114 19.79 6.44 -8.31
CA ASP A 114 21.05 5.76 -8.08
C ASP A 114 21.67 6.23 -6.77
N ALA A 115 22.27 5.33 -5.99
CA ALA A 115 22.89 5.65 -4.70
C ALA A 115 24.11 6.59 -4.84
N SER A 116 24.76 6.61 -6.01
CA SER A 116 25.87 7.53 -6.32
C SER A 116 25.39 8.92 -6.74
N ASN A 117 24.12 9.09 -7.03
CA ASN A 117 23.52 10.37 -7.47
C ASN A 117 22.57 10.91 -6.38
N SER A 118 23.17 11.53 -5.37
CA SER A 118 22.42 12.14 -4.25
C SER A 118 21.56 13.35 -4.64
N ASP A 119 21.81 13.94 -5.79
CA ASP A 119 21.07 15.09 -6.32
C ASP A 119 19.87 14.65 -7.18
N GLY A 120 19.71 13.35 -7.39
CA GLY A 120 18.58 12.78 -8.11
C GLY A 120 17.27 12.97 -7.35
N LEU A 121 16.45 13.88 -7.81
CA LEU A 121 15.18 14.32 -7.23
C LEU A 121 14.05 13.28 -7.28
N VAL A 122 14.32 12.07 -7.75
CA VAL A 122 13.25 11.28 -8.35
C VAL A 122 12.65 10.27 -7.39
N SER A 123 13.31 9.94 -6.27
CA SER A 123 12.83 8.79 -5.51
C SER A 123 13.00 8.91 -4.00
N THR A 124 12.07 8.29 -3.30
CA THR A 124 12.15 8.04 -1.86
C THR A 124 13.08 6.86 -1.52
N SER A 125 13.59 6.12 -2.53
CA SER A 125 14.51 4.98 -2.38
C SER A 125 15.44 4.87 -3.58
N THR A 126 16.58 4.21 -3.41
CA THR A 126 17.51 3.88 -4.48
C THR A 126 17.21 2.47 -5.00
N TRP A 127 17.58 2.19 -6.26
CA TRP A 127 17.40 0.85 -6.80
C TRP A 127 18.27 -0.18 -6.06
N GLN A 128 19.45 0.23 -5.57
CA GLN A 128 20.31 -0.63 -4.77
C GLN A 128 19.62 -1.09 -3.47
N ASN A 129 18.91 -0.18 -2.81
CA ASN A 129 18.16 -0.51 -1.60
C ASN A 129 16.94 -1.39 -1.88
N GLU A 130 16.23 -1.12 -2.97
CA GLU A 130 15.03 -1.88 -3.34
C GLU A 130 15.35 -3.32 -3.72
N PHE A 131 16.37 -3.50 -4.58
CA PHE A 131 16.76 -4.82 -5.08
C PHE A 131 17.82 -5.51 -4.20
N LYS A 132 18.28 -4.83 -3.14
CA LYS A 132 19.30 -5.32 -2.20
C LYS A 132 20.59 -5.79 -2.88
N CYS A 133 20.99 -5.10 -3.94
CA CYS A 133 22.20 -5.40 -4.72
C CYS A 133 22.78 -4.15 -5.37
N ASN A 134 24.00 -4.27 -5.92
CA ASN A 134 24.70 -3.22 -6.69
C ASN A 134 25.03 -3.68 -8.12
N ASP A 135 24.33 -4.70 -8.62
CA ASP A 135 24.57 -5.30 -9.91
C ASP A 135 23.30 -5.28 -10.78
N TRP A 136 23.38 -4.62 -11.91
CA TRP A 136 22.28 -4.50 -12.84
C TRP A 136 21.81 -5.85 -13.40
N THR A 137 22.72 -6.82 -13.58
CA THR A 137 22.35 -8.16 -14.02
C THR A 137 21.39 -8.82 -13.04
N VAL A 138 21.67 -8.66 -11.75
CA VAL A 138 20.80 -9.19 -10.69
C VAL A 138 19.45 -8.44 -10.68
N VAL A 139 19.43 -7.12 -10.93
CA VAL A 139 18.18 -6.35 -11.03
C VAL A 139 17.35 -6.82 -12.20
N GLU A 140 17.96 -7.03 -13.36
CA GLU A 140 17.29 -7.55 -14.56
C GLU A 140 16.68 -8.92 -14.30
N GLU A 141 17.45 -9.85 -13.73
CA GLU A 141 16.96 -11.18 -13.36
C GLU A 141 15.78 -11.12 -12.38
N GLN A 142 15.84 -10.25 -11.38
CA GLN A 142 14.75 -10.08 -10.42
C GLN A 142 13.49 -9.49 -11.08
N CYS A 143 13.64 -8.56 -12.00
CA CYS A 143 12.52 -7.99 -12.74
C CYS A 143 11.89 -9.03 -13.68
N ASP A 144 12.70 -9.79 -14.40
CA ASP A 144 12.25 -10.86 -15.33
C ASP A 144 11.48 -11.94 -14.56
N GLN A 145 11.99 -12.39 -13.42
CA GLN A 145 11.32 -13.39 -12.58
C GLN A 145 9.93 -12.92 -12.08
N ARG A 146 9.77 -11.61 -11.88
CA ARG A 146 8.51 -11.00 -11.44
C ARG A 146 7.60 -10.60 -12.62
N GLY A 147 8.08 -10.68 -13.84
CA GLY A 147 7.38 -10.19 -15.03
C GLY A 147 7.30 -8.67 -15.09
N TRP A 148 8.26 -7.98 -14.51
CA TRP A 148 8.35 -6.53 -14.50
C TRP A 148 9.17 -6.00 -15.65
N GLN A 149 8.80 -4.84 -16.17
CA GLN A 149 9.59 -4.11 -17.15
C GLN A 149 10.56 -3.19 -16.42
N LEU A 150 11.83 -3.28 -16.78
CA LEU A 150 12.91 -2.43 -16.26
C LEU A 150 13.42 -1.50 -17.35
N GLU A 151 13.53 -0.23 -17.02
CA GLU A 151 14.21 0.78 -17.83
C GLU A 151 15.33 1.40 -16.98
N ARG A 152 16.58 1.36 -17.50
CA ARG A 152 17.71 2.08 -16.91
C ARG A 152 17.64 3.54 -17.34
N ARG A 153 17.59 4.43 -16.39
CA ARG A 153 17.51 5.87 -16.65
C ARG A 153 18.88 6.47 -16.96
N ALA A 154 18.89 7.56 -17.72
CA ALA A 154 20.13 8.24 -18.08
C ALA A 154 20.88 8.84 -16.87
N ASP A 155 20.18 9.12 -15.78
CA ASP A 155 20.72 9.61 -14.51
C ASP A 155 21.29 8.51 -13.61
N GLY A 156 21.35 7.26 -14.11
CA GLY A 156 21.80 6.08 -13.36
C GLY A 156 20.68 5.41 -12.54
N GLY A 157 19.50 5.99 -12.48
CA GLY A 157 18.35 5.45 -11.79
C GLY A 157 17.66 4.31 -12.55
N ALA A 158 16.61 3.77 -11.94
CA ALA A 158 15.76 2.72 -12.53
C ALA A 158 14.30 3.16 -12.59
N LYS A 159 13.61 2.85 -13.68
CA LYS A 159 12.15 2.87 -13.78
C LYS A 159 11.66 1.44 -13.92
N VAL A 160 10.76 1.06 -13.03
CA VAL A 160 10.16 -0.28 -13.04
C VAL A 160 8.65 -0.15 -13.22
N THR A 161 8.12 -0.99 -14.12
CA THR A 161 6.70 -0.99 -14.48
C THR A 161 6.14 -2.40 -14.45
N TRP A 162 4.96 -2.57 -13.86
CA TRP A 162 4.25 -3.85 -13.86
C TRP A 162 2.74 -3.64 -13.82
N GLN A 163 2.01 -4.72 -14.00
CA GLN A 163 0.54 -4.70 -14.03
C GLN A 163 -0.02 -5.73 -13.05
N GLU A 164 -1.10 -5.34 -12.40
CA GLU A 164 -1.89 -6.21 -11.52
C GLU A 164 -3.38 -6.05 -11.81
N GLN A 165 -4.17 -7.03 -11.41
CA GLN A 165 -5.62 -6.94 -11.48
C GLN A 165 -6.14 -5.91 -10.47
N GLY A 166 -7.22 -5.21 -10.79
CA GLY A 166 -7.89 -4.29 -9.87
C GLY A 166 -8.75 -5.00 -8.81
N PHE A 167 -9.02 -6.28 -9.01
CA PHE A 167 -9.83 -7.12 -8.13
C PHE A 167 -9.12 -8.42 -7.80
N GLU A 168 -9.43 -9.00 -6.66
CA GLU A 168 -8.93 -10.28 -6.22
C GLU A 168 -10.10 -11.22 -5.90
N TYR A 169 -9.95 -12.50 -6.21
CA TYR A 169 -10.98 -13.50 -5.91
C TYR A 169 -10.91 -13.91 -4.44
N ASP A 170 -12.00 -13.71 -3.74
CA ASP A 170 -12.17 -14.16 -2.38
C ASP A 170 -12.81 -15.56 -2.36
N GLU A 171 -12.00 -16.57 -2.05
CA GLU A 171 -12.43 -17.97 -1.98
C GLU A 171 -13.53 -18.22 -0.93
N LYS A 172 -13.61 -17.38 0.12
CA LYS A 172 -14.63 -17.51 1.18
C LYS A 172 -16.00 -17.11 0.72
N THR A 173 -16.09 -16.03 -0.05
CA THR A 173 -17.37 -15.48 -0.52
C THR A 173 -17.70 -15.87 -1.95
N GLY A 174 -16.72 -16.40 -2.70
CA GLY A 174 -16.88 -16.70 -4.13
C GLY A 174 -17.00 -15.44 -5.00
N LYS A 175 -16.51 -14.29 -4.55
CA LYS A 175 -16.66 -12.99 -5.20
C LYS A 175 -15.32 -12.38 -5.56
N HIS A 176 -15.29 -11.60 -6.63
CA HIS A 176 -14.20 -10.68 -6.90
C HIS A 176 -14.40 -9.39 -6.08
N LEU A 177 -13.44 -9.06 -5.25
CA LEU A 177 -13.45 -7.87 -4.40
C LEU A 177 -12.42 -6.87 -4.90
N LEU A 178 -12.72 -5.58 -4.84
CA LEU A 178 -11.75 -4.53 -5.14
C LEU A 178 -10.51 -4.72 -4.26
N PHE A 179 -9.36 -4.86 -4.90
CA PHE A 179 -8.10 -5.12 -4.23
C PHE A 179 -6.97 -4.30 -4.86
N THR A 180 -6.79 -3.08 -4.39
CA THR A 180 -5.93 -2.08 -5.03
C THR A 180 -5.13 -1.30 -4.02
N SER A 181 -4.04 -0.70 -4.49
CA SER A 181 -3.28 0.33 -3.80
C SER A 181 -3.26 1.61 -4.65
N LEU A 182 -4.43 2.21 -4.85
CA LEU A 182 -4.59 3.45 -5.61
C LEU A 182 -4.07 4.68 -4.86
N ALA A 183 -3.81 4.57 -3.55
CA ALA A 183 -3.04 5.56 -2.78
C ALA A 183 -1.72 5.92 -3.48
N ARG A 184 -1.18 5.00 -4.27
CA ARG A 184 0.01 5.21 -5.11
C ARG A 184 -0.25 5.99 -6.40
N HIS A 185 -1.47 6.46 -6.63
CA HIS A 185 -1.77 7.39 -7.72
C HIS A 185 -0.92 8.66 -7.64
N GLY A 186 -0.34 8.93 -6.49
CA GLY A 186 0.60 10.03 -6.32
C GLY A 186 -0.07 11.40 -6.19
N ARG A 187 -1.35 11.44 -5.83
CA ARG A 187 -2.05 12.73 -5.56
C ARG A 187 -1.30 13.60 -4.55
N ALA A 188 -0.64 12.99 -3.57
CA ALA A 188 0.19 13.73 -2.61
C ALA A 188 1.32 14.51 -3.30
N PHE A 189 1.79 14.07 -4.47
CA PHE A 189 2.83 14.76 -5.23
C PHE A 189 2.33 15.99 -5.97
N ASP A 190 1.02 16.16 -6.15
CA ASP A 190 0.46 17.36 -6.80
C ASP A 190 0.71 18.62 -5.96
N GLU A 191 0.86 18.46 -4.66
CA GLU A 191 1.09 19.56 -3.72
C GLU A 191 2.53 19.58 -3.16
N TRP A 192 3.37 18.61 -3.53
CA TRP A 192 4.69 18.41 -2.93
C TRP A 192 5.84 18.77 -3.87
N PRO A 193 6.47 19.96 -3.75
CA PRO A 193 7.70 20.26 -4.49
C PRO A 193 8.85 19.34 -4.09
N PRO A 194 9.73 18.92 -5.03
CA PRO A 194 9.71 19.30 -6.45
C PRO A 194 8.85 18.37 -7.34
N TYR A 195 8.19 17.37 -6.79
CA TYR A 195 7.48 16.34 -7.54
C TYR A 195 6.27 16.85 -8.31
N ASN A 196 5.67 17.95 -7.85
CA ASN A 196 4.55 18.62 -8.53
C ASN A 196 4.91 19.19 -9.90
N ALA A 197 6.21 19.39 -10.16
CA ALA A 197 6.73 19.88 -11.46
C ALA A 197 7.08 18.73 -12.43
N LEU A 198 7.04 17.46 -11.96
CA LEU A 198 7.36 16.29 -12.79
C LEU A 198 6.11 15.78 -13.50
N ASP A 199 6.33 15.20 -14.69
CA ASP A 199 5.31 14.38 -15.31
C ASP A 199 4.97 13.19 -14.39
N HIS A 200 3.73 12.74 -14.42
CA HIS A 200 3.24 11.68 -13.53
C HIS A 200 4.09 10.41 -13.61
N GLU A 201 4.53 10.04 -14.81
CA GLU A 201 5.38 8.87 -15.06
C GLU A 201 6.81 8.98 -14.49
N ASP A 202 7.26 10.19 -14.16
CA ASP A 202 8.59 10.46 -13.62
C ASP A 202 8.61 10.69 -12.11
N ARG A 203 7.44 10.70 -11.48
CA ARG A 203 7.30 10.78 -10.01
C ARG A 203 7.84 9.52 -9.34
N PRO A 204 8.18 9.56 -8.07
CA PRO A 204 8.67 8.38 -7.33
C PRO A 204 7.82 7.14 -7.53
N TYR A 205 6.51 7.31 -7.63
CA TYR A 205 5.57 6.28 -8.04
C TYR A 205 4.36 6.89 -8.74
N HIS A 206 3.74 6.09 -9.61
CA HIS A 206 2.54 6.45 -10.34
C HIS A 206 1.67 5.23 -10.58
N VAL A 207 0.36 5.46 -10.72
CA VAL A 207 -0.64 4.43 -11.01
C VAL A 207 -1.52 4.89 -12.15
N SER A 208 -1.75 4.01 -13.12
CA SER A 208 -2.68 4.18 -14.23
C SER A 208 -3.47 2.90 -14.48
N TYR A 209 -4.41 2.89 -15.41
CA TYR A 209 -4.94 1.65 -15.96
C TYR A 209 -3.83 0.88 -16.67
N ALA A 210 -3.99 -0.45 -16.80
CA ALA A 210 -2.95 -1.29 -17.40
C ALA A 210 -2.68 -0.98 -18.89
N ASP A 211 -3.63 -0.37 -19.60
CA ASP A 211 -3.46 0.15 -20.96
C ASP A 211 -2.69 1.48 -21.02
N GLY A 212 -2.22 2.02 -19.89
CA GLY A 212 -1.51 3.29 -19.79
C GLY A 212 -2.42 4.52 -19.70
N SER A 213 -3.72 4.36 -19.86
CA SER A 213 -4.66 5.49 -19.69
C SER A 213 -4.74 5.93 -18.23
N GLN A 214 -4.76 7.26 -18.02
CA GLN A 214 -4.79 7.82 -16.67
C GLN A 214 -6.15 7.63 -16.00
N LEU A 215 -6.14 7.49 -14.67
CA LEU A 215 -7.38 7.63 -13.89
C LEU A 215 -7.83 9.08 -13.99
N SER A 216 -9.01 9.29 -14.56
CA SER A 216 -9.58 10.63 -14.67
C SER A 216 -10.03 11.16 -13.30
N THR A 217 -10.23 12.47 -13.20
CA THR A 217 -10.85 13.09 -12.00
C THR A 217 -12.18 12.43 -11.65
N THR A 218 -12.98 12.07 -12.67
CA THR A 218 -14.24 11.34 -12.45
C THR A 218 -14.01 9.94 -11.89
N ASP A 219 -13.00 9.22 -12.37
CA ASP A 219 -12.67 7.89 -11.83
C ASP A 219 -12.28 8.00 -10.36
N LEU A 220 -11.44 8.98 -10.01
CA LEU A 220 -11.00 9.23 -8.63
C LEU A 220 -12.17 9.64 -7.72
N SER A 221 -13.03 10.55 -8.18
CA SER A 221 -14.23 10.96 -7.42
C SER A 221 -15.18 9.78 -7.19
N THR A 222 -15.39 8.93 -8.20
CA THR A 222 -16.24 7.72 -8.06
C THR A 222 -15.68 6.78 -7.00
N LEU A 223 -14.37 6.60 -6.95
CA LEU A 223 -13.70 5.78 -5.93
C LEU A 223 -13.84 6.40 -4.54
N ASP A 224 -13.55 7.69 -4.41
CA ASP A 224 -13.66 8.42 -3.13
C ASP A 224 -15.10 8.35 -2.58
N GLU A 225 -16.11 8.55 -3.43
CA GLU A 225 -17.52 8.40 -3.09
C GLU A 225 -17.87 6.98 -2.62
N ALA A 226 -17.39 5.95 -3.35
CA ALA A 226 -17.66 4.56 -2.99
C ALA A 226 -17.02 4.20 -1.64
N PHE A 227 -15.78 4.64 -1.38
CA PHE A 227 -15.13 4.38 -0.10
C PHE A 227 -15.79 5.13 1.05
N SER A 228 -16.10 6.42 0.88
CA SER A 228 -16.64 7.28 1.93
C SER A 228 -17.96 6.79 2.53
N GLN A 229 -18.76 6.07 1.74
CA GLN A 229 -20.05 5.50 2.18
C GLN A 229 -19.88 4.39 3.23
N PHE A 230 -18.73 3.72 3.29
CA PHE A 230 -18.54 2.51 4.09
C PHE A 230 -17.36 2.59 5.06
N THR A 231 -16.87 3.79 5.32
CA THR A 231 -15.75 4.03 6.23
C THR A 231 -16.15 3.84 7.69
N ILE A 232 -15.25 3.19 8.43
CA ILE A 232 -15.37 2.97 9.88
C ILE A 232 -14.05 3.42 10.52
N PRO A 233 -14.03 4.45 11.37
CA PRO A 233 -12.82 4.87 12.06
C PRO A 233 -12.52 3.94 13.23
N ILE A 234 -11.25 3.55 13.35
CA ILE A 234 -10.70 2.87 14.52
C ILE A 234 -10.12 3.95 15.45
N HIS A 235 -10.84 4.27 16.53
CA HIS A 235 -10.37 5.19 17.55
C HIS A 235 -9.40 4.46 18.48
N TRP A 236 -8.13 4.73 18.31
CA TRP A 236 -7.07 4.05 19.02
C TRP A 236 -7.02 4.37 20.51
N ARG A 237 -6.74 3.34 21.29
CA ARG A 237 -6.33 3.45 22.70
C ARG A 237 -5.04 2.65 22.89
N PRO A 238 -4.12 3.08 23.76
CA PRO A 238 -2.94 2.28 24.08
C PRO A 238 -3.32 0.85 24.48
N GLY A 239 -2.64 -0.13 23.88
CA GLY A 239 -2.91 -1.55 24.07
C GLY A 239 -3.97 -2.14 23.14
N ASP A 240 -4.55 -1.39 22.21
CA ASP A 240 -5.46 -1.95 21.21
C ASP A 240 -4.67 -2.62 20.08
N ILE A 241 -5.20 -3.77 19.61
CA ILE A 241 -4.78 -4.45 18.38
C ILE A 241 -6.00 -4.57 17.48
N ALA A 242 -5.86 -4.16 16.22
CA ALA A 242 -6.81 -4.42 15.16
C ALA A 242 -6.22 -5.44 14.19
N VAL A 243 -6.97 -6.49 13.85
CA VAL A 243 -6.61 -7.51 12.86
C VAL A 243 -7.60 -7.42 11.72
N LEU A 244 -7.10 -7.17 10.54
CA LEU A 244 -7.89 -7.04 9.32
C LEU A 244 -7.55 -8.17 8.37
N GLU A 245 -8.54 -8.83 7.82
CA GLU A 245 -8.37 -9.66 6.66
C GLU A 245 -8.20 -8.75 5.44
N ASN A 246 -7.02 -8.75 4.85
CA ASN A 246 -6.61 -7.75 3.87
C ASN A 246 -7.45 -7.76 2.58
N ILE A 247 -7.96 -8.91 2.17
CA ILE A 247 -8.87 -8.99 1.02
C ILE A 247 -10.26 -8.40 1.33
N ALA A 248 -10.69 -8.47 2.58
CA ALA A 248 -12.03 -8.03 3.00
C ALA A 248 -12.09 -6.54 3.36
N TRP A 249 -10.95 -5.95 3.71
CA TRP A 249 -10.89 -4.59 4.26
C TRP A 249 -9.75 -3.78 3.66
N THR A 250 -10.07 -2.61 3.11
CA THR A 250 -9.08 -1.54 2.90
C THR A 250 -8.85 -0.80 4.20
N HIS A 251 -7.69 -0.13 4.26
CA HIS A 251 -7.39 0.80 5.33
C HIS A 251 -6.82 2.10 4.78
N SER A 252 -6.95 3.17 5.55
CA SER A 252 -6.55 4.53 5.21
C SER A 252 -6.22 5.33 6.47
N ARG A 253 -5.64 6.52 6.27
CA ARG A 253 -5.39 7.45 7.37
C ARG A 253 -5.69 8.88 6.91
N PRO A 254 -6.76 9.50 7.39
CA PRO A 254 -7.03 10.92 7.17
C PRO A 254 -5.90 11.81 7.73
N PRO A 255 -5.74 13.03 7.22
CA PRO A 255 -4.87 14.02 7.84
C PRO A 255 -5.26 14.27 9.29
N TYR A 256 -4.28 14.49 10.16
CA TYR A 256 -4.49 14.83 11.55
C TYR A 256 -3.41 15.81 12.03
N GLN A 257 -3.58 16.37 13.22
CA GLN A 257 -2.63 17.28 13.82
C GLN A 257 -2.19 16.77 15.20
N LEU A 258 -0.89 16.82 15.44
CA LEU A 258 -0.31 16.57 16.75
C LEU A 258 -0.06 17.91 17.45
N GLN A 259 -0.45 18.01 18.70
CA GLN A 259 -0.05 19.15 19.52
C GLN A 259 1.40 18.99 19.96
N ARG A 260 2.01 20.06 20.45
CA ARG A 260 3.41 20.04 20.89
C ARG A 260 3.59 18.99 21.99
N GLY A 261 4.48 18.04 21.73
CA GLY A 261 4.79 16.93 22.65
C GLY A 261 3.84 15.74 22.58
N GLU A 262 2.89 15.74 21.64
CA GLU A 262 2.10 14.56 21.33
C GLU A 262 2.83 13.65 20.34
N GLU A 263 2.57 12.37 20.48
CA GLU A 263 3.07 11.32 19.59
C GLU A 263 1.92 10.42 19.16
N ARG A 264 2.07 9.82 17.98
CA ARG A 264 1.26 8.69 17.52
C ARG A 264 2.21 7.54 17.22
N LYS A 265 2.10 6.44 17.99
CA LYS A 265 2.93 5.25 17.80
C LYS A 265 2.06 4.04 17.56
N ILE A 266 1.95 3.67 16.29
CA ILE A 266 1.24 2.51 15.79
C ILE A 266 2.27 1.60 15.12
N GLY A 267 2.26 0.33 15.50
CA GLY A 267 2.99 -0.72 14.82
C GLY A 267 2.13 -1.41 13.78
N ILE A 268 2.76 -1.92 12.74
CA ILE A 268 2.14 -2.77 11.73
C ILE A 268 2.85 -4.11 11.66
N LEU A 269 2.10 -5.18 11.48
CA LEU A 269 2.60 -6.50 11.22
C LEU A 269 1.76 -7.14 10.11
N VAL A 270 2.43 -7.80 9.17
CA VAL A 270 1.79 -8.52 8.06
C VAL A 270 2.03 -10.03 8.21
N SER A 271 1.06 -10.83 7.78
CA SER A 271 1.13 -12.26 8.06
C SER A 271 0.36 -13.11 7.07
N ASN A 272 0.80 -14.36 6.99
CA ASN A 272 0.22 -15.39 6.13
C ASN A 272 0.26 -14.98 4.64
N HIS A 273 1.35 -15.35 3.99
CA HIS A 273 1.55 -15.14 2.57
C HIS A 273 0.44 -15.78 1.73
N LYS A 274 -0.20 -15.00 0.86
CA LYS A 274 -1.15 -15.46 -0.14
C LYS A 274 -0.72 -15.01 -1.55
N PRO A 275 -0.61 -15.94 -2.52
CA PRO A 275 -0.39 -15.55 -3.92
C PRO A 275 -1.64 -14.85 -4.47
N ARG A 276 -1.45 -13.91 -5.41
CA ARG A 276 -2.55 -13.35 -6.20
C ARG A 276 -3.12 -14.45 -7.12
N LEU A 277 -4.45 -14.62 -7.08
CA LEU A 277 -5.14 -15.52 -8.00
C LEU A 277 -5.38 -14.77 -9.32
N ARG A 278 -4.61 -15.09 -10.35
CA ARG A 278 -4.81 -14.51 -11.67
C ARG A 278 -6.11 -15.02 -12.29
N GLN A 279 -6.80 -14.16 -13.04
CA GLN A 279 -8.07 -14.51 -13.70
C GLN A 279 -7.99 -15.78 -14.57
N ARG A 280 -6.78 -16.16 -15.04
CA ARG A 280 -6.51 -17.43 -15.74
C ARG A 280 -6.53 -18.67 -14.84
N ASP A 281 -6.34 -18.51 -13.54
CA ASP A 281 -6.25 -19.60 -12.57
C ASP A 281 -7.65 -20.00 -12.04
N LEU A 282 -8.67 -19.22 -12.40
CA LEU A 282 -10.07 -19.44 -12.02
C LEU A 282 -10.87 -20.24 -13.06
N SER A 283 -10.21 -20.73 -14.13
CA SER A 283 -10.83 -21.60 -15.12
C SER A 283 -10.79 -23.05 -14.60
N VAL A 284 -11.79 -23.42 -13.81
CA VAL A 284 -12.16 -24.80 -13.52
C VAL A 284 -13.54 -25.07 -14.05
#